data_181c5206ef4167f6f7c704066a8aa26a
#
_entry.id   181c5206ef4167f6f7c704066a8aa26a
#
_cell.length_a   1.000
_cell.length_b   1.000
_cell.length_c   1.000
_cell.angle_alpha   90.00
_cell.angle_beta   90.00
_cell.angle_gamma   90.00
#
_symmetry.space_group_name_H-M   'P 1'
#
loop_
_entity.id
_entity.type
_entity.pdbx_description
1 polymer ?
#
loop_
_entity_poly.entity_id
_entity_poly.type
_entity_poly.pdbx_seq_one_letter_code
_entity_poly.pdbx_strand_id
1 'polypeptide(L)'
;MNVLQVRARMSLMLAARSPDEAEALAPVLSVVEAADKIANAAGDIAKVVIDEVGLPEAMRGALSDAVEVLVRGTVADDSPYADRTLVDIDLESETGVRVIAVRRDSEWILNPGPETAIHAGDVALLRGPEPAINEAYEPLTGAAYEPADAPEPDVPNLERAVDSIVLMKNLSELSVDLAYGAIPFDDEALAEEVATLQVEVYSLPSRFEAWVLQAAQQTTDPVTLRGLLRLGISTEVVSDAAVSLSEGVLGDLGVHPVVELAVQE
;
A
#
# COMPACT_ATOMS: atom_id res chain seq x y z
N MET A 1 -10.81 16.52 0.07
CA MET A 1 -10.04 16.96 1.27
C MET A 1 -10.67 16.32 2.49
N ASN A 2 -9.88 15.55 3.23
CA ASN A 2 -10.37 14.80 4.40
C ASN A 2 -10.60 15.74 5.59
N VAL A 3 -11.76 15.63 6.28
CA VAL A 3 -12.09 16.46 7.45
C VAL A 3 -11.07 16.30 8.58
N LEU A 4 -10.51 15.10 8.75
CA LEU A 4 -9.46 14.83 9.74
C LEU A 4 -8.18 15.62 9.45
N GLN A 5 -7.75 15.69 8.19
CA GLN A 5 -6.59 16.46 7.76
C GLN A 5 -6.76 17.96 8.05
N VAL A 6 -7.93 18.51 7.70
CA VAL A 6 -8.22 19.93 8.00
C VAL A 6 -8.16 20.19 9.50
N ARG A 7 -8.74 19.30 10.31
CA ARG A 7 -8.71 19.43 11.78
C ARG A 7 -7.31 19.32 12.34
N ALA A 8 -6.50 18.36 11.85
CA ALA A 8 -5.12 18.18 12.26
C ALA A 8 -4.28 19.43 11.95
N ARG A 9 -4.36 19.94 10.71
CA ARG A 9 -3.68 21.19 10.29
C ARG A 9 -4.10 22.38 11.14
N MET A 10 -5.41 22.57 11.36
CA MET A 10 -5.90 23.66 12.20
C MET A 10 -5.42 23.53 13.64
N SER A 11 -5.42 22.33 14.21
CA SER A 11 -4.93 22.08 15.56
C SER A 11 -3.45 22.41 15.69
N LEU A 12 -2.62 22.00 14.72
CA LEU A 12 -1.20 22.31 14.69
C LEU A 12 -0.94 23.82 14.56
N MET A 13 -1.65 24.50 13.64
CA MET A 13 -1.54 25.97 13.48
C MET A 13 -1.95 26.74 14.74
N LEU A 14 -2.95 26.26 15.48
CA LEU A 14 -3.40 26.87 16.73
C LEU A 14 -2.51 26.52 17.93
N ALA A 15 -1.69 25.46 17.84
CA ALA A 15 -0.75 25.07 18.89
C ALA A 15 0.47 25.97 18.95
N ALA A 16 0.93 26.49 17.78
CA ALA A 16 2.08 27.38 17.70
C ALA A 16 1.76 28.74 18.34
N ARG A 17 2.54 29.13 19.35
CA ARG A 17 2.41 30.41 20.07
C ARG A 17 3.54 31.40 19.74
N SER A 18 4.57 30.94 19.03
CA SER A 18 5.70 31.72 18.59
C SER A 18 6.17 31.23 17.22
N PRO A 19 6.97 32.05 16.48
CA PRO A 19 7.61 31.61 15.24
C PRO A 19 8.47 30.37 15.42
N ASP A 20 9.23 30.27 16.50
CA ASP A 20 10.11 29.11 16.77
C ASP A 20 9.30 27.82 17.01
N GLU A 21 8.16 27.92 17.74
CA GLU A 21 7.25 26.78 17.88
C GLU A 21 6.59 26.38 16.56
N ALA A 22 6.29 27.34 15.68
CA ALA A 22 5.75 27.05 14.35
C ALA A 22 6.77 26.31 13.47
N GLU A 23 8.05 26.69 13.57
CA GLU A 23 9.14 26.02 12.86
C GLU A 23 9.33 24.58 13.36
N ALA A 24 9.29 24.37 14.69
CA ALA A 24 9.37 23.03 15.29
C ALA A 24 8.17 22.12 14.94
N LEU A 25 7.01 22.70 14.56
CA LEU A 25 5.83 21.92 14.13
C LEU A 25 5.78 21.66 12.61
N ALA A 26 6.69 22.26 11.84
CA ALA A 26 6.71 22.08 10.38
C ALA A 26 6.87 20.61 9.95
N PRO A 27 7.74 19.77 10.56
CA PRO A 27 7.84 18.36 10.24
C PRO A 27 6.54 17.59 10.47
N VAL A 28 5.79 17.92 11.53
CA VAL A 28 4.50 17.28 11.82
C VAL A 28 3.48 17.59 10.72
N LEU A 29 3.51 18.82 10.18
CA LEU A 29 2.66 19.19 9.05
C LEU A 29 3.01 18.38 7.79
N SER A 30 4.29 18.19 7.51
CA SER A 30 4.77 17.38 6.37
C SER A 30 4.29 15.94 6.49
N VAL A 31 4.35 15.33 7.69
CA VAL A 31 3.80 13.98 7.95
C VAL A 31 2.30 13.93 7.66
N VAL A 32 1.52 14.90 8.14
CA VAL A 32 0.06 14.96 7.90
C VAL A 32 -0.25 15.11 6.40
N GLU A 33 0.54 15.90 5.68
CA GLU A 33 0.39 16.09 4.23
C GLU A 33 0.74 14.85 3.44
N ALA A 34 1.83 14.19 3.80
CA ALA A 34 2.26 12.94 3.18
C ALA A 34 1.23 11.82 3.40
N ALA A 35 0.73 11.65 4.63
CA ALA A 35 -0.31 10.68 4.94
C ALA A 35 -1.60 10.91 4.12
N ASP A 36 -2.01 12.18 3.92
CA ASP A 36 -3.18 12.50 3.08
C ASP A 36 -2.92 12.17 1.60
N LYS A 37 -1.73 12.46 1.07
CA LYS A 37 -1.33 12.10 -0.30
C LYS A 37 -1.37 10.58 -0.51
N ILE A 38 -0.78 9.81 0.40
CA ILE A 38 -0.78 8.35 0.35
C ILE A 38 -2.22 7.81 0.41
N ALA A 39 -3.05 8.29 1.34
CA ALA A 39 -4.44 7.87 1.47
C ALA A 39 -5.27 8.17 0.21
N ASN A 40 -5.07 9.34 -0.41
CA ASN A 40 -5.75 9.71 -1.65
C ASN A 40 -5.27 8.83 -2.82
N ALA A 41 -3.96 8.59 -2.95
CA ALA A 41 -3.40 7.70 -3.97
C ALA A 41 -3.92 6.27 -3.82
N ALA A 42 -3.97 5.73 -2.59
CA ALA A 42 -4.57 4.43 -2.30
C ALA A 42 -6.06 4.38 -2.68
N GLY A 43 -6.81 5.46 -2.41
CA GLY A 43 -8.20 5.59 -2.83
C GLY A 43 -8.37 5.61 -4.35
N ASP A 44 -7.46 6.23 -5.08
CA ASP A 44 -7.47 6.23 -6.55
C ASP A 44 -7.08 4.89 -7.15
N ILE A 45 -6.12 4.18 -6.55
CA ILE A 45 -5.80 2.79 -6.89
C ILE A 45 -7.02 1.89 -6.66
N ALA A 46 -7.67 2.00 -5.49
CA ALA A 46 -8.86 1.22 -5.16
C ALA A 46 -10.01 1.44 -6.16
N LYS A 47 -10.22 2.68 -6.63
CA LYS A 47 -11.23 2.98 -7.65
C LYS A 47 -10.97 2.28 -8.98
N VAL A 48 -9.70 2.12 -9.38
CA VAL A 48 -9.35 1.36 -10.59
C VAL A 48 -9.86 -0.08 -10.48
N VAL A 49 -9.85 -0.65 -9.28
CA VAL A 49 -10.33 -2.02 -9.01
C VAL A 49 -11.85 -2.06 -8.87
N ILE A 50 -12.45 -1.10 -8.14
CA ILE A 50 -13.90 -1.07 -7.82
C ILE A 50 -14.75 -0.73 -9.05
N ASP A 51 -14.31 0.22 -9.88
CA ASP A 51 -15.05 0.66 -11.07
C ASP A 51 -15.02 -0.40 -12.20
N GLU A 52 -14.57 -1.64 -11.90
CA GLU A 52 -14.38 -2.71 -12.89
C GLU A 52 -13.55 -2.22 -14.11
N VAL A 53 -12.79 -1.16 -13.92
CA VAL A 53 -11.74 -0.77 -14.84
C VAL A 53 -10.71 -1.88 -14.72
N GLY A 54 -10.97 -3.01 -15.41
CA GLY A 54 -10.28 -4.26 -15.22
C GLY A 54 -8.77 -4.01 -15.29
N LEU A 55 -8.07 -4.39 -14.23
CA LEU A 55 -6.64 -4.60 -14.35
C LEU A 55 -6.47 -5.55 -15.53
N PRO A 56 -5.62 -5.24 -16.53
CA PRO A 56 -5.33 -6.17 -17.60
C PRO A 56 -5.05 -7.54 -16.99
N GLU A 57 -5.50 -8.61 -17.63
CA GLU A 57 -5.16 -9.96 -17.17
C GLU A 57 -3.65 -10.11 -16.98
N ALA A 58 -2.86 -9.48 -17.86
CA ALA A 58 -1.41 -9.33 -17.72
C ALA A 58 -0.97 -8.71 -16.37
N MET A 59 -1.75 -7.79 -15.81
CA MET A 59 -1.42 -7.16 -14.53
C MET A 59 -1.75 -8.05 -13.34
N ARG A 60 -2.73 -8.95 -13.47
CA ARG A 60 -3.01 -9.94 -12.43
C ARG A 60 -1.86 -10.94 -12.31
N GLY A 61 -1.20 -11.28 -13.42
CA GLY A 61 0.00 -12.12 -13.41
C GLY A 61 1.21 -11.43 -12.81
N ALA A 62 1.46 -10.18 -13.18
CA ALA A 62 2.58 -9.42 -12.64
C ALA A 62 2.42 -9.03 -11.16
N LEU A 63 1.17 -9.00 -10.65
CA LEU A 63 0.92 -8.84 -9.21
C LEU A 63 1.26 -10.09 -8.39
N SER A 64 1.34 -11.27 -9.03
CA SER A 64 1.80 -12.49 -8.37
C SER A 64 3.32 -12.51 -8.12
N ASP A 65 4.10 -11.71 -8.82
CA ASP A 65 5.52 -11.47 -8.54
C ASP A 65 5.75 -10.43 -7.42
N ALA A 66 4.68 -9.87 -6.85
CA ALA A 66 4.79 -9.01 -5.69
C ALA A 66 5.35 -9.78 -4.49
N VAL A 67 6.20 -9.12 -3.69
CA VAL A 67 6.80 -9.72 -2.48
C VAL A 67 5.71 -10.24 -1.52
N GLU A 68 4.53 -9.60 -1.53
CA GLU A 68 3.35 -10.03 -0.80
C GLU A 68 2.13 -10.07 -1.73
N VAL A 69 1.31 -11.08 -1.55
CA VAL A 69 0.05 -11.26 -2.27
C VAL A 69 -1.14 -10.98 -1.35
N LEU A 70 -2.22 -10.49 -1.94
CA LEU A 70 -3.49 -10.29 -1.27
C LEU A 70 -4.46 -11.38 -1.73
N VAL A 71 -4.93 -12.19 -0.78
CA VAL A 71 -5.79 -13.33 -1.06
C VAL A 71 -7.07 -13.25 -0.23
N ARG A 72 -8.17 -13.64 -0.84
CA ARG A 72 -9.46 -13.76 -0.19
C ARG A 72 -9.78 -15.23 0.07
N GLY A 73 -10.06 -15.59 1.34
CA GLY A 73 -10.50 -16.92 1.72
C GLY A 73 -11.77 -16.86 2.55
N THR A 74 -12.65 -17.85 2.37
CA THR A 74 -13.80 -18.04 3.27
C THR A 74 -13.42 -19.05 4.34
N VAL A 75 -13.62 -18.70 5.60
CA VAL A 75 -13.31 -19.58 6.74
C VAL A 75 -14.21 -20.81 6.70
N ALA A 76 -13.60 -21.99 6.61
CA ALA A 76 -14.34 -23.26 6.60
C ALA A 76 -14.95 -23.55 7.97
N ASP A 77 -16.04 -24.33 7.97
CA ASP A 77 -16.74 -24.73 9.21
C ASP A 77 -15.85 -25.56 10.16
N ASP A 78 -14.93 -26.33 9.59
CA ASP A 78 -13.95 -27.17 10.30
C ASP A 78 -12.54 -26.54 10.38
N SER A 79 -12.42 -25.27 10.05
CA SER A 79 -11.15 -24.55 10.14
C SER A 79 -10.61 -24.54 11.57
N PRO A 80 -9.33 -24.86 11.80
CA PRO A 80 -8.69 -24.74 13.11
C PRO A 80 -8.62 -23.28 13.62
N TYR A 81 -8.91 -22.31 12.76
CA TYR A 81 -8.94 -20.89 13.08
C TYR A 81 -10.35 -20.39 13.43
N ALA A 82 -11.40 -21.15 13.11
CA ALA A 82 -12.77 -20.76 13.43
C ALA A 82 -12.99 -20.61 14.95
N ASP A 83 -13.74 -19.58 15.32
CA ASP A 83 -14.08 -19.22 16.72
C ASP A 83 -12.87 -18.89 17.62
N ARG A 84 -11.74 -18.52 17.00
CA ARG A 84 -10.54 -18.09 17.71
C ARG A 84 -10.24 -16.62 17.42
N THR A 85 -9.60 -15.93 18.37
CA THR A 85 -9.10 -14.56 18.18
C THR A 85 -7.84 -14.56 17.33
N LEU A 86 -7.53 -13.44 16.68
CA LEU A 86 -6.31 -13.30 15.87
C LEU A 86 -5.05 -13.48 16.73
N VAL A 87 -5.06 -13.04 18.00
CA VAL A 87 -3.94 -13.27 18.92
C VAL A 87 -3.77 -14.74 19.28
N ASP A 88 -4.87 -15.51 19.41
CA ASP A 88 -4.79 -16.94 19.69
C ASP A 88 -4.32 -17.77 18.46
N ILE A 89 -4.62 -17.28 17.25
CA ILE A 89 -4.19 -17.92 16.00
C ILE A 89 -2.71 -17.63 15.74
N ASP A 90 -2.25 -16.42 16.10
CA ASP A 90 -0.87 -15.92 15.94
C ASP A 90 -0.29 -16.09 14.52
N LEU A 91 -1.17 -15.98 13.51
CA LEU A 91 -0.86 -16.29 12.11
C LEU A 91 0.27 -15.40 11.57
N GLU A 92 0.27 -14.11 11.95
CA GLU A 92 1.26 -13.14 11.47
C GLU A 92 2.68 -13.47 11.99
N SER A 93 2.81 -13.80 13.28
CA SER A 93 4.12 -14.14 13.85
C SER A 93 4.63 -15.52 13.39
N GLU A 94 3.72 -16.48 13.19
CA GLU A 94 4.10 -17.85 12.80
C GLU A 94 4.43 -17.96 11.31
N THR A 95 3.70 -17.24 10.44
CA THR A 95 3.78 -17.42 8.98
C THR A 95 4.13 -16.14 8.21
N GLY A 96 4.01 -14.96 8.81
CA GLY A 96 4.11 -13.68 8.12
C GLY A 96 2.83 -13.31 7.36
N VAL A 97 1.73 -14.04 7.54
CA VAL A 97 0.43 -13.74 6.92
C VAL A 97 -0.42 -12.91 7.86
N ARG A 98 -0.81 -11.73 7.41
CA ARG A 98 -1.67 -10.82 8.16
C ARG A 98 -3.11 -10.86 7.66
N VAL A 99 -4.07 -10.92 8.57
CA VAL A 99 -5.49 -10.71 8.29
C VAL A 99 -5.75 -9.20 8.29
N ILE A 100 -5.96 -8.61 7.12
CA ILE A 100 -6.15 -7.15 6.98
C ILE A 100 -7.60 -6.71 7.01
N ALA A 101 -8.53 -7.61 6.74
CA ALA A 101 -9.97 -7.36 6.87
C ALA A 101 -10.74 -8.68 7.02
N VAL A 102 -11.88 -8.60 7.69
CA VAL A 102 -12.84 -9.70 7.82
C VAL A 102 -14.23 -9.20 7.43
N ARG A 103 -14.92 -9.92 6.56
CA ARG A 103 -16.32 -9.63 6.22
C ARG A 103 -17.22 -10.66 6.87
N ARG A 104 -18.15 -10.17 7.70
CA ARG A 104 -19.19 -10.94 8.38
C ARG A 104 -20.55 -10.34 8.06
N ASP A 105 -21.52 -11.14 7.70
CA ASP A 105 -22.91 -10.70 7.42
C ASP A 105 -23.01 -9.47 6.50
N SER A 106 -22.09 -9.37 5.51
CA SER A 106 -21.96 -8.25 4.57
C SER A 106 -21.32 -6.97 5.15
N GLU A 107 -20.92 -6.94 6.40
CA GLU A 107 -20.18 -5.84 7.00
C GLU A 107 -18.67 -6.13 7.06
N TRP A 108 -17.85 -5.10 6.78
CA TRP A 108 -16.40 -5.20 6.83
C TRP A 108 -15.85 -4.72 8.17
N ILE A 109 -15.07 -5.59 8.82
CA ILE A 109 -14.18 -5.25 9.93
C ILE A 109 -12.82 -4.99 9.31
N LEU A 110 -12.44 -3.73 9.19
CA LEU A 110 -11.15 -3.31 8.62
C LEU A 110 -10.09 -3.25 9.70
N ASN A 111 -8.87 -3.66 9.37
CA ASN A 111 -7.73 -3.70 10.29
C ASN A 111 -8.11 -4.34 11.64
N PRO A 112 -8.53 -5.62 11.63
CA PRO A 112 -9.00 -6.29 12.83
C PRO A 112 -7.88 -6.35 13.88
N GLY A 113 -8.21 -5.98 15.12
CA GLY A 113 -7.28 -6.04 16.23
C GLY A 113 -7.05 -7.47 16.75
N PRO A 114 -6.07 -7.68 17.63
CA PRO A 114 -5.69 -9.01 18.15
C PRO A 114 -6.84 -9.77 18.82
N GLU A 115 -7.77 -9.05 19.46
CA GLU A 115 -8.96 -9.62 20.11
C GLU A 115 -10.12 -9.93 19.16
N THR A 116 -9.98 -9.63 17.86
CA THR A 116 -11.01 -9.94 16.87
C THR A 116 -11.05 -11.45 16.64
N ALA A 117 -12.18 -12.07 16.95
CA ALA A 117 -12.43 -13.48 16.61
C ALA A 117 -12.89 -13.61 15.16
N ILE A 118 -12.40 -14.63 14.46
CA ILE A 118 -12.91 -15.05 13.15
C ILE A 118 -13.84 -16.24 13.31
N HIS A 119 -14.91 -16.28 12.52
CA HIS A 119 -15.92 -17.33 12.61
C HIS A 119 -16.06 -18.09 11.28
N ALA A 120 -16.57 -19.30 11.36
CA ALA A 120 -16.93 -20.04 10.16
C ALA A 120 -17.87 -19.23 9.27
N GLY A 121 -17.61 -19.23 7.97
CA GLY A 121 -18.35 -18.44 6.97
C GLY A 121 -17.89 -16.98 6.82
N ASP A 122 -17.03 -16.47 7.70
CA ASP A 122 -16.40 -15.17 7.49
C ASP A 122 -15.54 -15.19 6.21
N VAL A 123 -15.45 -14.05 5.54
CA VAL A 123 -14.52 -13.86 4.43
C VAL A 123 -13.34 -13.03 4.91
N ALA A 124 -12.18 -13.67 5.01
CA ALA A 124 -10.94 -13.02 5.40
C ALA A 124 -10.15 -12.54 4.18
N LEU A 125 -9.56 -11.34 4.27
CA LEU A 125 -8.52 -10.87 3.36
C LEU A 125 -7.16 -11.09 4.04
N LEU A 126 -6.34 -11.90 3.40
CA LEU A 126 -5.01 -12.28 3.85
C LEU A 126 -3.95 -11.54 3.01
N ARG A 127 -2.92 -11.03 3.66
CA ARG A 127 -1.77 -10.43 3.02
C ARG A 127 -0.50 -11.09 3.53
N GLY A 128 0.42 -11.46 2.65
CA GLY A 128 1.69 -12.06 3.02
C GLY A 128 2.45 -12.60 1.81
N PRO A 129 3.69 -13.08 2.01
CA PRO A 129 4.44 -13.77 0.96
C PRO A 129 3.66 -14.99 0.44
N GLU A 130 3.69 -15.23 -0.88
CA GLU A 130 2.94 -16.33 -1.50
C GLU A 130 3.22 -17.71 -0.86
N PRO A 131 4.47 -18.09 -0.52
CA PRO A 131 4.73 -19.35 0.19
C PRO A 131 4.00 -19.43 1.54
N ALA A 132 3.94 -18.34 2.29
CA ALA A 132 3.24 -18.26 3.58
C ALA A 132 1.71 -18.32 3.41
N ILE A 133 1.18 -17.68 2.36
CA ILE A 133 -0.23 -17.81 1.99
C ILE A 133 -0.58 -19.26 1.67
N ASN A 134 0.25 -19.99 0.94
CA ASN A 134 0.04 -21.42 0.66
C ASN A 134 -0.12 -22.24 1.95
N GLU A 135 0.67 -21.96 2.98
CA GLU A 135 0.63 -22.66 4.26
C GLU A 135 -0.61 -22.27 5.10
N ALA A 136 -1.02 -21.02 5.06
CA ALA A 136 -2.12 -20.48 5.86
C ALA A 136 -3.51 -20.73 5.23
N TYR A 137 -3.60 -20.83 3.91
CA TYR A 137 -4.84 -20.82 3.16
C TYR A 137 -5.63 -22.13 3.33
N GLU A 138 -4.99 -23.28 3.24
CA GLU A 138 -5.65 -24.57 3.39
C GLU A 138 -6.25 -24.77 4.80
N PRO A 139 -5.54 -24.48 5.91
CA PRO A 139 -6.13 -24.50 7.25
C PRO A 139 -7.32 -23.53 7.41
N LEU A 140 -7.27 -22.37 6.74
CA LEU A 140 -8.35 -21.39 6.83
C LEU A 140 -9.61 -21.84 6.06
N THR A 141 -9.44 -22.31 4.82
CA THR A 141 -10.51 -22.48 3.85
C THR A 141 -10.92 -23.93 3.60
N GLY A 142 -10.11 -24.89 4.04
CA GLY A 142 -10.29 -26.32 3.71
C GLY A 142 -9.90 -26.67 2.27
N ALA A 143 -9.32 -25.75 1.50
CA ALA A 143 -8.91 -25.95 0.11
C ALA A 143 -7.47 -25.46 -0.10
N ALA A 144 -6.73 -26.15 -0.98
CA ALA A 144 -5.40 -25.68 -1.36
C ALA A 144 -5.49 -24.31 -2.04
N TYR A 145 -4.49 -23.47 -1.81
CA TYR A 145 -4.36 -22.23 -2.54
C TYR A 145 -3.92 -22.50 -3.98
N GLU A 146 -4.71 -22.02 -4.92
CA GLU A 146 -4.36 -22.06 -6.33
C GLU A 146 -4.10 -20.60 -6.78
N PRO A 147 -2.85 -20.22 -7.07
CA PRO A 147 -2.56 -18.92 -7.68
C PRO A 147 -3.36 -18.77 -8.98
N ALA A 148 -3.90 -17.59 -9.24
CA ALA A 148 -4.52 -17.34 -10.51
C ALA A 148 -3.46 -17.45 -11.62
N ASP A 149 -3.69 -18.32 -12.61
CA ASP A 149 -2.83 -18.39 -13.78
C ASP A 149 -2.72 -17.00 -14.42
N ALA A 150 -1.48 -16.52 -14.56
CA ALA A 150 -1.21 -15.28 -15.27
C ALA A 150 -1.37 -15.56 -16.78
N PRO A 151 -2.39 -15.01 -17.46
CA PRO A 151 -2.47 -15.13 -18.90
C PRO A 151 -1.31 -14.37 -19.55
N GLU A 152 -0.63 -15.00 -20.49
CA GLU A 152 0.40 -14.33 -21.29
C GLU A 152 -0.24 -13.17 -22.07
N PRO A 153 0.29 -11.94 -21.93
CA PRO A 153 -0.28 -10.80 -22.63
C PRO A 153 -0.02 -10.90 -24.14
N ASP A 154 -1.07 -10.86 -24.93
CA ASP A 154 -1.02 -10.85 -26.40
C ASP A 154 -0.36 -9.56 -26.98
N VAL A 155 -0.05 -8.58 -26.13
CA VAL A 155 0.44 -7.25 -26.52
C VAL A 155 1.75 -6.92 -25.80
N PRO A 156 2.91 -7.07 -26.45
CA PRO A 156 4.24 -6.89 -25.81
C PRO A 156 4.46 -5.50 -25.17
N ASN A 157 3.80 -4.46 -25.66
CA ASN A 157 3.92 -3.12 -25.07
C ASN A 157 3.06 -2.96 -23.81
N LEU A 158 1.97 -3.72 -23.71
CA LEU A 158 1.16 -3.76 -22.50
C LEU A 158 1.91 -4.47 -21.37
N GLU A 159 2.58 -5.58 -21.66
CA GLU A 159 3.46 -6.29 -20.73
C GLU A 159 4.54 -5.37 -20.16
N ARG A 160 5.27 -4.66 -21.03
CA ARG A 160 6.28 -3.68 -20.59
C ARG A 160 5.71 -2.53 -19.76
N ALA A 161 4.49 -2.08 -20.06
CA ALA A 161 3.82 -1.08 -19.25
C ALA A 161 3.46 -1.62 -17.86
N VAL A 162 3.01 -2.88 -17.78
CA VAL A 162 2.71 -3.57 -16.53
C VAL A 162 3.97 -3.77 -15.70
N ASP A 163 5.05 -4.29 -16.27
CA ASP A 163 6.35 -4.46 -15.58
C ASP A 163 6.86 -3.13 -15.02
N SER A 164 6.68 -2.05 -15.80
CA SER A 164 7.09 -0.71 -15.37
C SER A 164 6.28 -0.22 -14.16
N ILE A 165 4.97 -0.45 -14.14
CA ILE A 165 4.12 -0.11 -12.98
C ILE A 165 4.49 -0.93 -11.75
N VAL A 166 4.73 -2.23 -11.90
CA VAL A 166 5.16 -3.09 -10.80
C VAL A 166 6.47 -2.59 -10.21
N LEU A 167 7.43 -2.25 -11.06
CA LEU A 167 8.70 -1.67 -10.60
C LEU A 167 8.48 -0.34 -9.87
N MET A 168 7.71 0.59 -10.45
CA MET A 168 7.38 1.88 -9.82
C MET A 168 6.70 1.67 -8.46
N LYS A 169 5.74 0.75 -8.37
CA LYS A 169 5.04 0.38 -7.13
C LYS A 169 6.03 -0.12 -6.08
N ASN A 170 6.92 -1.06 -6.42
CA ASN A 170 7.88 -1.63 -5.48
C ASN A 170 8.87 -0.56 -4.97
N LEU A 171 9.35 0.31 -5.84
CA LEU A 171 10.22 1.43 -5.45
C LEU A 171 9.50 2.42 -4.55
N SER A 172 8.23 2.72 -4.83
CA SER A 172 7.43 3.64 -4.00
C SER A 172 7.10 3.06 -2.63
N GLU A 173 6.80 1.76 -2.53
CA GLU A 173 6.64 1.08 -1.24
C GLU A 173 7.92 1.12 -0.42
N LEU A 174 9.05 0.74 -1.03
CA LEU A 174 10.36 0.81 -0.37
C LEU A 174 10.67 2.24 0.10
N SER A 175 10.35 3.24 -0.71
CA SER A 175 10.54 4.65 -0.32
C SER A 175 9.72 5.04 0.91
N VAL A 176 8.46 4.56 1.01
CA VAL A 176 7.60 4.81 2.18
C VAL A 176 8.17 4.11 3.41
N ASP A 177 8.59 2.85 3.29
CA ASP A 177 9.14 2.07 4.40
C ASP A 177 10.43 2.71 4.94
N LEU A 178 11.34 3.15 4.06
CA LEU A 178 12.57 3.84 4.44
C LEU A 178 12.27 5.21 5.07
N ALA A 179 11.36 6.00 4.49
CA ALA A 179 10.97 7.30 5.04
C ALA A 179 10.33 7.14 6.43
N TYR A 180 9.45 6.13 6.60
CA TYR A 180 8.87 5.82 7.89
C TYR A 180 9.93 5.38 8.90
N GLY A 181 10.88 4.55 8.49
CA GLY A 181 12.01 4.11 9.35
C GLY A 181 12.97 5.23 9.70
N ALA A 182 13.21 6.19 8.80
CA ALA A 182 14.08 7.33 9.05
C ALA A 182 13.59 8.21 10.22
N ILE A 183 12.27 8.38 10.38
CA ILE A 183 11.69 9.26 11.40
C ILE A 183 12.01 8.82 12.84
N PRO A 184 11.67 7.58 13.30
CA PRO A 184 11.90 7.19 14.68
C PRO A 184 13.37 7.00 15.05
N PHE A 185 14.23 6.76 14.05
CA PHE A 185 15.65 6.53 14.26
C PHE A 185 16.51 7.78 14.01
N ASP A 186 15.90 8.88 13.54
CA ASP A 186 16.59 10.10 13.11
C ASP A 186 17.77 9.77 12.19
N ASP A 187 17.52 8.88 11.21
CA ASP A 187 18.54 8.29 10.35
C ASP A 187 18.57 9.00 8.99
N GLU A 188 19.53 9.92 8.86
CA GLU A 188 19.75 10.69 7.63
C GLU A 188 20.09 9.77 6.44
N ALA A 189 20.77 8.65 6.65
CA ALA A 189 21.16 7.75 5.57
C ALA A 189 19.93 7.08 4.94
N LEU A 190 18.94 6.70 5.75
CA LEU A 190 17.65 6.20 5.25
C LEU A 190 16.90 7.29 4.49
N ALA A 191 16.92 8.54 5.00
CA ALA A 191 16.26 9.66 4.35
C ALA A 191 16.92 10.02 2.99
N GLU A 192 18.26 9.98 2.89
CA GLU A 192 19.00 10.17 1.63
C GLU A 192 18.69 9.05 0.60
N GLU A 193 18.53 7.81 1.05
CA GLU A 193 18.16 6.71 0.18
C GLU A 193 16.77 6.91 -0.44
N VAL A 194 15.81 7.46 0.32
CA VAL A 194 14.48 7.84 -0.22
C VAL A 194 14.61 8.83 -1.38
N ALA A 195 15.47 9.82 -1.25
CA ALA A 195 15.73 10.80 -2.32
C ALA A 195 16.36 10.13 -3.56
N THR A 196 17.24 9.16 -3.36
CA THR A 196 17.85 8.38 -4.44
C THR A 196 16.81 7.55 -5.19
N LEU A 197 15.93 6.83 -4.47
CA LEU A 197 14.85 6.05 -5.06
C LEU A 197 13.86 6.93 -5.83
N GLN A 198 13.60 8.16 -5.37
CA GLN A 198 12.74 9.10 -6.09
C GLN A 198 13.27 9.40 -7.50
N VAL A 199 14.59 9.57 -7.65
CA VAL A 199 15.19 9.79 -8.97
C VAL A 199 14.94 8.61 -9.90
N GLU A 200 15.02 7.38 -9.38
CA GLU A 200 14.72 6.18 -10.14
C GLU A 200 13.24 6.15 -10.54
N VAL A 201 12.32 6.38 -9.60
CA VAL A 201 10.88 6.45 -9.87
C VAL A 201 10.59 7.47 -10.96
N TYR A 202 11.14 8.67 -10.90
CA TYR A 202 10.90 9.71 -11.91
C TYR A 202 11.45 9.40 -13.30
N SER A 203 12.36 8.46 -13.43
CA SER A 203 12.87 8.01 -14.73
C SER A 203 11.91 7.10 -15.51
N LEU A 204 10.96 6.48 -14.80
CA LEU A 204 10.09 5.42 -15.33
C LEU A 204 8.81 5.92 -16.02
N PRO A 205 8.11 6.99 -15.56
CA PRO A 205 6.81 7.39 -16.11
C PRO A 205 6.82 7.66 -17.60
N SER A 206 7.80 8.39 -18.09
CA SER A 206 7.88 8.72 -19.53
C SER A 206 7.99 7.48 -20.43
N ARG A 207 8.68 6.45 -19.97
CA ARG A 207 8.82 5.17 -20.67
C ARG A 207 7.53 4.35 -20.57
N PHE A 208 6.96 4.30 -19.38
CA PHE A 208 5.68 3.68 -19.11
C PHE A 208 4.56 4.26 -19.95
N GLU A 209 4.40 5.58 -19.96
CA GLU A 209 3.40 6.27 -20.77
C GLU A 209 3.59 5.99 -22.28
N ALA A 210 4.83 5.98 -22.76
CA ALA A 210 5.13 5.63 -24.15
C ALA A 210 4.67 4.20 -24.50
N TRP A 211 4.87 3.23 -23.59
CA TRP A 211 4.41 1.86 -23.82
C TRP A 211 2.89 1.76 -23.74
N VAL A 212 2.22 2.47 -22.84
CA VAL A 212 0.75 2.53 -22.79
C VAL A 212 0.19 3.13 -24.08
N LEU A 213 0.78 4.20 -24.61
CA LEU A 213 0.37 4.81 -25.87
C LEU A 213 0.60 3.89 -27.07
N GLN A 214 1.70 3.11 -27.06
CA GLN A 214 1.94 2.11 -28.12
C GLN A 214 0.97 0.95 -28.01
N ALA A 215 0.66 0.47 -26.79
CA ALA A 215 -0.36 -0.54 -26.58
C ALA A 215 -1.75 -0.07 -27.04
N ALA A 216 -2.06 1.21 -26.92
CA ALA A 216 -3.31 1.80 -27.41
C ALA A 216 -3.53 1.66 -28.93
N GLN A 217 -2.47 1.46 -29.69
CA GLN A 217 -2.57 1.19 -31.13
C GLN A 217 -2.95 -0.26 -31.45
N GLN A 218 -2.79 -1.17 -30.49
CA GLN A 218 -2.94 -2.62 -30.64
C GLN A 218 -4.14 -3.17 -29.87
N THR A 219 -4.64 -2.45 -28.86
CA THR A 219 -5.80 -2.85 -28.07
C THR A 219 -6.99 -1.94 -28.31
N THR A 220 -8.19 -2.51 -28.26
CA THR A 220 -9.46 -1.78 -28.37
C THR A 220 -10.07 -1.44 -27.02
N ASP A 221 -9.38 -1.74 -25.90
CA ASP A 221 -9.86 -1.47 -24.56
C ASP A 221 -9.23 -0.21 -23.93
N PRO A 222 -9.83 0.99 -24.15
CA PRO A 222 -9.32 2.24 -23.59
C PRO A 222 -9.51 2.33 -22.07
N VAL A 223 -10.39 1.49 -21.50
CA VAL A 223 -10.71 1.51 -20.05
C VAL A 223 -9.53 0.95 -19.28
N THR A 224 -8.99 -0.17 -19.75
CA THR A 224 -7.77 -0.80 -19.21
C THR A 224 -6.58 0.17 -19.27
N LEU A 225 -6.34 0.82 -20.41
CA LEU A 225 -5.23 1.76 -20.55
C LEU A 225 -5.36 2.97 -19.63
N ARG A 226 -6.58 3.48 -19.42
CA ARG A 226 -6.85 4.55 -18.44
C ARG A 226 -6.56 4.09 -17.00
N GLY A 227 -6.88 2.85 -16.69
CA GLY A 227 -6.58 2.24 -15.39
C GLY A 227 -5.07 2.23 -15.11
N LEU A 228 -4.28 1.75 -16.09
CA LEU A 228 -2.82 1.74 -16.01
C LEU A 228 -2.24 3.13 -15.79
N LEU A 229 -2.68 4.13 -16.56
CA LEU A 229 -2.21 5.51 -16.39
C LEU A 229 -2.53 6.06 -15.00
N ARG A 230 -3.73 5.78 -14.46
CA ARG A 230 -4.08 6.19 -13.09
C ARG A 230 -3.18 5.54 -12.04
N LEU A 231 -2.88 4.25 -12.21
CA LEU A 231 -1.97 3.55 -11.30
C LEU A 231 -0.58 4.16 -11.32
N GLY A 232 -0.03 4.47 -12.51
CA GLY A 232 1.24 5.15 -12.65
C GLY A 232 1.28 6.48 -11.89
N ILE A 233 0.30 7.34 -12.12
CA ILE A 233 0.18 8.63 -11.42
C ILE A 233 0.06 8.45 -9.91
N SER A 234 -0.75 7.50 -9.45
CA SER A 234 -0.92 7.25 -8.01
C SER A 234 0.39 6.77 -7.36
N THR A 235 1.16 5.97 -8.08
CA THR A 235 2.47 5.48 -7.62
C THR A 235 3.49 6.61 -7.48
N GLU A 236 3.54 7.56 -8.44
CA GLU A 236 4.35 8.77 -8.32
C GLU A 236 3.96 9.59 -7.09
N VAL A 237 2.67 9.79 -6.86
CA VAL A 237 2.18 10.54 -5.69
C VAL A 237 2.60 9.87 -4.38
N VAL A 238 2.63 8.54 -4.32
CA VAL A 238 3.12 7.80 -3.14
C VAL A 238 4.63 8.04 -2.94
N SER A 239 5.43 7.99 -4.01
CA SER A 239 6.87 8.27 -3.94
C SER A 239 7.15 9.72 -3.48
N ASP A 240 6.43 10.70 -4.01
CA ASP A 240 6.54 12.10 -3.59
C ASP A 240 6.18 12.31 -2.12
N ALA A 241 5.19 11.55 -1.63
CA ALA A 241 4.80 11.59 -0.24
C ALA A 241 5.90 11.01 0.66
N ALA A 242 6.59 9.93 0.24
CA ALA A 242 7.72 9.37 0.98
C ALA A 242 8.87 10.39 1.13
N VAL A 243 9.20 11.13 0.06
CA VAL A 243 10.20 12.21 0.14
C VAL A 243 9.75 13.29 1.10
N SER A 244 8.49 13.71 1.04
CA SER A 244 7.96 14.71 1.98
C SER A 244 8.04 14.25 3.45
N LEU A 245 7.95 12.93 3.73
CA LEU A 245 8.19 12.36 5.06
C LEU A 245 9.67 12.48 5.48
N SER A 246 10.59 12.14 4.58
CA SER A 246 12.04 12.14 4.87
C SER A 246 12.64 13.54 4.96
N GLU A 247 12.05 14.56 4.32
CA GLU A 247 12.54 15.95 4.36
C GLU A 247 12.62 16.51 5.78
N GLY A 248 11.76 16.06 6.69
CA GLY A 248 11.82 16.44 8.10
C GLY A 248 13.12 16.02 8.79
N VAL A 249 13.66 14.86 8.41
CA VAL A 249 14.94 14.34 8.93
C VAL A 249 16.11 15.06 8.29
N LEU A 250 16.11 15.19 6.94
CA LEU A 250 17.18 15.88 6.19
C LEU A 250 17.27 17.38 6.48
N GLY A 251 16.20 17.98 6.99
CA GLY A 251 16.14 19.41 7.31
C GLY A 251 16.75 19.79 8.66
N ASP A 252 17.36 18.86 9.39
CA ASP A 252 17.96 19.09 10.74
C ASP A 252 16.95 19.72 11.74
N LEU A 253 15.64 19.45 11.53
CA LEU A 253 14.55 20.02 12.31
C LEU A 253 14.21 19.22 13.57
N GLY A 254 14.97 18.18 13.89
CA GLY A 254 14.70 17.27 15.01
C GLY A 254 13.27 16.70 14.99
N VAL A 255 13.07 15.47 15.37
CA VAL A 255 11.71 14.89 15.37
C VAL A 255 10.93 15.42 16.57
N HIS A 256 9.77 16.02 16.33
CA HIS A 256 8.91 16.50 17.39
C HIS A 256 8.38 15.30 18.22
N PRO A 257 8.38 15.34 19.58
CA PRO A 257 7.97 14.20 20.43
C PRO A 257 6.59 13.61 20.11
N VAL A 258 5.68 14.39 19.53
CA VAL A 258 4.36 13.90 19.08
C VAL A 258 4.47 12.95 17.89
N VAL A 259 5.47 13.12 17.03
CA VAL A 259 5.71 12.22 15.88
C VAL A 259 6.30 10.91 16.36
N GLU A 260 7.25 10.96 17.30
CA GLU A 260 7.82 9.76 17.94
C GLU A 260 6.73 8.91 18.61
N LEU A 261 5.78 9.55 19.30
CA LEU A 261 4.65 8.87 19.93
C LEU A 261 3.71 8.21 18.91
N ALA A 262 3.45 8.88 17.80
CA ALA A 262 2.54 8.38 16.76
C ALA A 262 3.12 7.21 15.96
N VAL A 263 4.46 7.08 15.92
CA VAL A 263 5.16 6.00 15.21
C VAL A 263 5.34 4.76 16.10
N GLN A 264 5.25 4.91 17.44
CA GLN A 264 5.40 3.81 18.40
C GLN A 264 4.09 3.08 18.74
N GLU A 265 2.92 3.62 18.34
CA GLU A 265 1.59 2.97 18.46
C GLU A 265 1.23 2.19 17.18
#